data_e1a759d2a48275ea2b1826fc2befdba1
#
_entry.id   e1a759d2a48275ea2b1826fc2befdba1
#
_cell.length_a   1.000
_cell.length_b   1.000
_cell.length_c   1.000
_cell.angle_alpha   90.00
_cell.angle_beta   90.00
_cell.angle_gamma   90.00
#
_symmetry.space_group_name_H-M   'P 1'
#
loop_
_entity.id
_entity.type
_entity.pdbx_description
1 polymer ?
#
loop_
_entity_poly.entity_id
_entity_poly.type
_entity_poly.pdbx_seq_one_letter_code
_entity_poly.pdbx_strand_id
1 'polypeptide(L)'
;SRGLGDVYKRQAQDIVNGCTFDNNLPCIAEKEIVAVASITDELMHYLVSENDCYLASKEEQDKLTAVVLAGGKLNRKCVGRDARTLLSMIGVNAPANIRCIVFEGPKEHPLIATELMMPILGVVRAKDFDDAVEQAVWLEHGNRHSAHIHSKNIDNITKYAKAIDTAILVKNAPSYAALGFGGEGYCTFTIASRTGEGLTSASTFTKRRRCVMADSLCIR
;
A
#
# COMPACT_ATOMS: atom_id res chain seq x y z
N SER A 1 -29.20 -9.90 -1.04
CA SER A 1 -28.16 -9.00 -0.54
C SER A 1 -26.87 -9.78 -0.38
N ARG A 2 -25.91 -9.55 -1.21
CA ARG A 2 -24.54 -10.00 -0.95
C ARG A 2 -24.11 -9.26 0.32
N GLY A 3 -23.79 -10.01 1.37
CA GLY A 3 -23.60 -9.48 2.70
C GLY A 3 -22.39 -8.53 2.81
N LEU A 4 -22.36 -7.72 3.87
CA LEU A 4 -21.22 -6.87 4.21
C LEU A 4 -19.90 -7.69 4.31
N GLY A 5 -19.97 -8.95 4.74
CA GLY A 5 -18.83 -9.87 4.80
C GLY A 5 -18.12 -10.08 3.47
N ASP A 6 -18.86 -10.24 2.35
CA ASP A 6 -18.25 -10.38 1.01
C ASP A 6 -17.43 -9.13 0.61
N VAL A 7 -17.81 -7.94 1.11
CA VAL A 7 -17.10 -6.69 0.85
C VAL A 7 -15.77 -6.66 1.58
N TYR A 8 -15.75 -6.96 2.87
CA TYR A 8 -14.54 -6.94 3.69
C TYR A 8 -13.57 -8.07 3.30
N LYS A 9 -14.10 -9.23 2.95
CA LYS A 9 -13.32 -10.34 2.38
C LYS A 9 -12.55 -9.89 1.14
N ARG A 10 -13.24 -9.25 0.19
CA ARG A 10 -12.60 -8.72 -1.02
C ARG A 10 -11.57 -7.62 -0.69
N GLN A 11 -11.87 -6.73 0.24
CA GLN A 11 -10.92 -5.70 0.67
C GLN A 11 -9.65 -6.32 1.26
N ALA A 12 -9.77 -7.30 2.15
CA ALA A 12 -8.64 -8.02 2.69
C ALA A 12 -7.79 -8.68 1.59
N GLN A 13 -8.44 -9.33 0.63
CA GLN A 13 -7.77 -9.94 -0.51
C GLN A 13 -7.02 -8.91 -1.37
N ASP A 14 -7.66 -7.79 -1.71
CA ASP A 14 -7.05 -6.73 -2.51
C ASP A 14 -5.82 -6.15 -1.80
N ILE A 15 -5.92 -5.88 -0.50
CA ILE A 15 -4.82 -5.35 0.33
C ILE A 15 -3.65 -6.34 0.37
N VAL A 16 -3.91 -7.62 0.67
CA VAL A 16 -2.83 -8.62 0.73
C VAL A 16 -2.21 -8.84 -0.65
N ASN A 17 -3.01 -8.88 -1.71
CA ASN A 17 -2.50 -9.02 -3.07
C ASN A 17 -1.57 -7.86 -3.46
N GLY A 18 -1.95 -6.62 -3.14
CA GLY A 18 -1.11 -5.46 -3.40
C GLY A 18 0.16 -5.43 -2.54
N CYS A 19 0.02 -5.68 -1.23
CA CYS A 19 1.15 -5.73 -0.31
C CYS A 19 2.18 -6.80 -0.67
N THR A 20 1.73 -7.97 -1.15
CA THR A 20 2.60 -9.11 -1.44
C THR A 20 3.10 -9.14 -2.89
N PHE A 21 2.63 -8.23 -3.73
CA PHE A 21 3.13 -8.10 -5.09
C PHE A 21 4.63 -7.78 -5.06
N ASP A 22 5.43 -8.64 -5.69
CA ASP A 22 6.89 -8.57 -5.69
C ASP A 22 7.50 -8.34 -4.29
N ASN A 23 6.95 -9.04 -3.28
CA ASN A 23 7.35 -8.93 -1.87
C ASN A 23 7.40 -7.49 -1.35
N ASN A 24 6.46 -6.64 -1.76
CA ASN A 24 6.35 -5.24 -1.37
C ASN A 24 7.50 -4.33 -1.88
N LEU A 25 8.21 -4.71 -2.92
CA LEU A 25 9.25 -3.88 -3.52
C LEU A 25 8.71 -2.65 -4.26
N PRO A 26 7.56 -2.70 -4.98
CA PRO A 26 7.02 -1.52 -5.60
C PRO A 26 6.67 -0.44 -4.56
N CYS A 27 7.11 0.79 -4.81
CA CYS A 27 6.91 1.92 -3.90
C CYS A 27 5.43 2.30 -3.71
N ILE A 28 4.54 1.84 -4.58
CA ILE A 28 3.09 2.04 -4.47
C ILE A 28 2.37 0.94 -3.67
N ALA A 29 3.07 -0.16 -3.31
CA ALA A 29 2.45 -1.26 -2.58
C ALA A 29 1.92 -0.82 -1.22
N GLU A 30 0.87 -1.48 -0.74
CA GLU A 30 0.30 -1.25 0.59
C GLU A 30 1.38 -1.46 1.66
N LYS A 31 1.61 -0.45 2.50
CA LYS A 31 2.62 -0.46 3.56
C LYS A 31 2.00 -0.61 4.95
N GLU A 32 0.86 0.04 5.16
CA GLU A 32 0.07 -0.01 6.38
C GLU A 32 -1.42 0.07 6.06
N ILE A 33 -2.24 -0.27 7.05
CA ILE A 33 -3.70 -0.18 6.99
C ILE A 33 -4.18 0.74 8.10
N VAL A 34 -4.98 1.75 7.77
CA VAL A 34 -5.76 2.51 8.74
C VAL A 34 -7.21 2.09 8.61
N ALA A 35 -7.71 1.37 9.60
CA ALA A 35 -9.05 0.81 9.60
C ALA A 35 -9.93 1.47 10.68
N VAL A 36 -11.15 1.84 10.31
CA VAL A 36 -12.14 2.33 11.28
C VAL A 36 -12.50 1.22 12.26
N ALA A 37 -12.59 1.53 13.55
CA ALA A 37 -12.78 0.57 14.65
C ALA A 37 -13.96 -0.39 14.43
N SER A 38 -15.05 0.09 13.81
CA SER A 38 -16.24 -0.71 13.55
C SER A 38 -16.04 -1.88 12.58
N ILE A 39 -14.95 -1.88 11.81
CA ILE A 39 -14.66 -2.91 10.81
C ILE A 39 -13.33 -3.63 11.06
N THR A 40 -12.50 -3.13 11.97
CA THR A 40 -11.12 -3.62 12.14
C THR A 40 -11.07 -5.10 12.50
N ASP A 41 -11.91 -5.56 13.42
CA ASP A 41 -11.91 -6.96 13.86
C ASP A 41 -12.31 -7.91 12.72
N GLU A 42 -13.31 -7.54 11.92
CA GLU A 42 -13.74 -8.32 10.77
C GLU A 42 -12.67 -8.32 9.66
N LEU A 43 -12.05 -7.18 9.40
CA LEU A 43 -10.93 -7.09 8.45
C LEU A 43 -9.76 -7.99 8.89
N MET A 44 -9.34 -7.92 10.16
CA MET A 44 -8.27 -8.76 10.71
C MET A 44 -8.62 -10.24 10.59
N HIS A 45 -9.88 -10.61 10.84
CA HIS A 45 -10.33 -11.99 10.63
C HIS A 45 -10.10 -12.45 9.20
N TYR A 46 -10.51 -11.67 8.18
CA TYR A 46 -10.33 -12.05 6.78
C TYR A 46 -8.87 -12.04 6.33
N LEU A 47 -8.05 -11.13 6.85
CA LEU A 47 -6.61 -11.11 6.58
C LEU A 47 -5.96 -12.43 7.02
N VAL A 48 -6.27 -12.90 8.24
CA VAL A 48 -5.63 -14.08 8.84
C VAL A 48 -6.24 -15.37 8.33
N SER A 49 -7.58 -15.49 8.32
CA SER A 49 -8.25 -16.77 8.05
C SER A 49 -8.41 -17.10 6.57
N GLU A 50 -8.40 -16.08 5.68
CA GLU A 50 -8.72 -16.31 4.27
C GLU A 50 -7.66 -15.77 3.29
N ASN A 51 -6.65 -15.02 3.78
CA ASN A 51 -5.63 -14.42 2.93
C ASN A 51 -4.20 -14.78 3.34
N ASP A 52 -4.03 -15.88 4.07
CA ASP A 52 -2.73 -16.44 4.43
C ASP A 52 -1.79 -15.45 5.14
N CYS A 53 -2.37 -14.58 5.98
CA CYS A 53 -1.58 -13.68 6.81
C CYS A 53 -1.24 -14.33 8.16
N TYR A 54 0.00 -14.17 8.59
CA TYR A 54 0.46 -14.55 9.91
C TYR A 54 0.21 -13.41 10.89
N LEU A 55 -0.55 -13.67 11.95
CA LEU A 55 -0.79 -12.69 13.02
C LEU A 55 0.37 -12.72 14.01
N ALA A 56 1.19 -11.67 14.00
CA ALA A 56 2.35 -11.58 14.89
C ALA A 56 1.93 -11.14 16.30
N SER A 57 2.35 -11.92 17.30
CA SER A 57 2.24 -11.55 18.72
C SER A 57 3.10 -10.32 19.05
N LYS A 58 2.86 -9.70 20.22
CA LYS A 58 3.65 -8.54 20.66
C LYS A 58 5.15 -8.85 20.78
N GLU A 59 5.48 -10.02 21.30
CA GLU A 59 6.88 -10.46 21.38
C GLU A 59 7.53 -10.63 20.01
N GLU A 60 6.79 -11.18 19.04
CA GLU A 60 7.26 -11.33 17.66
C GLU A 60 7.41 -9.99 16.95
N GLN A 61 6.51 -9.02 17.20
CA GLN A 61 6.65 -7.64 16.71
C GLN A 61 7.95 -7.00 17.20
N ASP A 62 8.30 -7.18 18.48
CA ASP A 62 9.53 -6.64 19.05
C ASP A 62 10.77 -7.31 18.43
N LYS A 63 10.76 -8.63 18.23
CA LYS A 63 11.81 -9.36 17.53
C LYS A 63 11.95 -8.96 16.06
N LEU A 64 10.81 -8.82 15.34
CA LEU A 64 10.80 -8.34 13.96
C LEU A 64 11.38 -6.93 13.87
N THR A 65 10.98 -6.04 14.79
CA THR A 65 11.51 -4.67 14.84
C THR A 65 13.03 -4.68 14.99
N ALA A 66 13.57 -5.50 15.89
CA ALA A 66 15.01 -5.59 16.10
C ALA A 66 15.78 -6.13 14.87
N VAL A 67 15.19 -7.06 14.13
CA VAL A 67 15.79 -7.66 12.92
C VAL A 67 15.65 -6.73 11.71
N VAL A 68 14.46 -6.15 11.51
CA VAL A 68 14.11 -5.33 10.34
C VAL A 68 14.71 -3.93 10.44
N LEU A 69 14.72 -3.34 11.64
CA LEU A 69 15.22 -2.00 11.91
C LEU A 69 16.49 -2.06 12.77
N ALA A 70 17.48 -2.79 12.31
CA ALA A 70 18.74 -2.98 13.02
C ALA A 70 19.48 -1.65 13.25
N GLY A 71 19.65 -1.26 14.51
CA GLY A 71 20.28 0.00 14.89
C GLY A 71 19.50 1.23 14.42
N GLY A 72 18.18 1.14 14.32
CA GLY A 72 17.30 2.23 13.88
C GLY A 72 17.30 2.49 12.36
N LYS A 73 17.91 1.61 11.58
CA LYS A 73 17.96 1.68 10.12
C LYS A 73 17.40 0.41 9.48
N LEU A 74 16.77 0.57 8.33
CA LEU A 74 16.25 -0.55 7.56
C LEU A 74 17.36 -1.55 7.22
N ASN A 75 17.18 -2.80 7.63
CA ASN A 75 18.09 -3.89 7.33
C ASN A 75 17.93 -4.35 5.88
N ARG A 76 18.90 -4.03 5.04
CA ARG A 76 18.90 -4.38 3.61
C ARG A 76 18.76 -5.88 3.33
N LYS A 77 19.13 -6.75 4.28
CA LYS A 77 18.97 -8.21 4.13
C LYS A 77 17.52 -8.66 4.20
N CYS A 78 16.62 -7.82 4.76
CA CYS A 78 15.19 -8.09 4.88
C CYS A 78 14.39 -7.55 3.69
N VAL A 79 14.90 -6.55 2.97
CA VAL A 79 14.22 -5.92 1.84
C VAL A 79 13.93 -6.95 0.73
N GLY A 80 12.67 -7.00 0.28
CA GLY A 80 12.20 -7.93 -0.76
C GLY A 80 12.15 -9.40 -0.34
N ARG A 81 12.35 -9.71 0.95
CA ARG A 81 12.18 -11.07 1.45
C ARG A 81 10.71 -11.39 1.68
N ASP A 82 10.35 -12.64 1.44
CA ASP A 82 9.01 -13.14 1.73
C ASP A 82 8.76 -13.23 3.25
N ALA A 83 7.47 -13.28 3.64
CA ALA A 83 7.05 -13.29 5.03
C ALA A 83 7.63 -14.47 5.84
N ARG A 84 7.74 -15.65 5.23
CA ARG A 84 8.27 -16.84 5.90
C ARG A 84 9.76 -16.71 6.21
N THR A 85 10.52 -16.14 5.29
CA THR A 85 11.94 -15.83 5.51
C THR A 85 12.11 -14.87 6.68
N LEU A 86 11.30 -13.79 6.74
CA LEU A 86 11.32 -12.83 7.85
C LEU A 86 10.94 -13.49 9.17
N LEU A 87 9.92 -14.33 9.21
CA LEU A 87 9.52 -15.09 10.39
C LEU A 87 10.61 -16.08 10.84
N SER A 88 11.28 -16.73 9.91
CA SER A 88 12.40 -17.63 10.25
C SER A 88 13.57 -16.90 10.91
N MET A 89 13.83 -15.65 10.55
CA MET A 89 14.88 -14.82 11.18
C MET A 89 14.63 -14.54 12.67
N ILE A 90 13.37 -14.65 13.12
CA ILE A 90 12.98 -14.51 14.53
C ILE A 90 12.65 -15.84 15.20
N GLY A 91 12.97 -16.97 14.55
CA GLY A 91 12.79 -18.31 15.08
C GLY A 91 11.38 -18.88 14.93
N VAL A 92 10.52 -18.28 14.10
CA VAL A 92 9.15 -18.75 13.83
C VAL A 92 9.15 -19.62 12.58
N ASN A 93 8.68 -20.85 12.71
CA ASN A 93 8.49 -21.77 11.58
C ASN A 93 7.03 -21.64 11.07
N ALA A 94 6.80 -20.74 10.15
CA ALA A 94 5.49 -20.46 9.60
C ALA A 94 5.06 -21.49 8.52
N PRO A 95 3.75 -21.76 8.36
CA PRO A 95 3.21 -22.58 7.28
C PRO A 95 3.65 -22.11 5.88
N ALA A 96 3.69 -23.04 4.93
CA ALA A 96 4.19 -22.77 3.58
C ALA A 96 3.36 -21.76 2.78
N ASN A 97 2.07 -21.63 3.11
CA ASN A 97 1.14 -20.72 2.45
C ASN A 97 1.21 -19.26 2.96
N ILE A 98 1.92 -18.97 4.04
CA ILE A 98 1.98 -17.62 4.60
C ILE A 98 2.60 -16.64 3.59
N ARG A 99 1.85 -15.58 3.29
CA ARG A 99 2.16 -14.54 2.32
C ARG A 99 2.58 -13.21 2.95
N CYS A 100 1.96 -12.85 4.08
CA CYS A 100 2.14 -11.56 4.74
C CYS A 100 2.15 -11.73 6.25
N ILE A 101 2.82 -10.81 6.94
CA ILE A 101 2.80 -10.69 8.41
C ILE A 101 1.90 -9.52 8.76
N VAL A 102 0.91 -9.73 9.64
CA VAL A 102 0.00 -8.66 10.08
C VAL A 102 0.02 -8.53 11.61
N PHE A 103 -0.21 -7.33 12.09
CA PHE A 103 -0.38 -7.04 13.51
C PHE A 103 -1.15 -5.73 13.70
N GLU A 104 -1.79 -5.54 14.84
CA GLU A 104 -2.41 -4.25 15.21
C GLU A 104 -1.46 -3.47 16.12
N GLY A 105 -1.34 -2.17 15.88
CA GLY A 105 -0.49 -1.28 16.67
C GLY A 105 -0.80 0.20 16.46
N PRO A 106 -0.23 1.09 17.30
CA PRO A 106 -0.35 2.53 17.11
C PRO A 106 0.43 2.98 15.86
N LYS A 107 0.02 4.08 15.25
CA LYS A 107 0.68 4.64 14.05
C LYS A 107 2.17 4.93 14.24
N GLU A 108 2.60 5.21 15.47
CA GLU A 108 4.00 5.46 15.82
C GLU A 108 4.83 4.17 15.94
N HIS A 109 4.21 2.99 15.81
CA HIS A 109 4.95 1.74 15.88
C HIS A 109 6.02 1.69 14.76
N PRO A 110 7.30 1.37 15.06
CA PRO A 110 8.39 1.48 14.09
C PRO A 110 8.16 0.72 12.78
N LEU A 111 7.52 -0.46 12.86
CA LEU A 111 7.18 -1.26 11.66
C LEU A 111 5.97 -0.71 10.87
N ILE A 112 5.27 0.29 11.40
CA ILE A 112 4.16 0.97 10.72
C ILE A 112 4.65 2.30 10.14
N ALA A 113 5.34 3.09 10.96
CA ALA A 113 5.79 4.43 10.58
C ALA A 113 7.00 4.45 9.63
N THR A 114 7.57 3.28 9.29
CA THR A 114 8.74 3.18 8.40
C THR A 114 8.40 2.39 7.15
N GLU A 115 8.77 2.89 5.98
CA GLU A 115 8.67 2.12 4.73
C GLU A 115 9.64 0.93 4.78
N LEU A 116 9.08 -0.29 4.81
CA LEU A 116 9.86 -1.51 5.05
C LEU A 116 10.29 -2.21 3.75
N MET A 117 9.54 -2.08 2.66
CA MET A 117 9.75 -2.80 1.39
C MET A 117 9.81 -4.32 1.59
N MET A 118 8.87 -4.86 2.36
CA MET A 118 8.69 -6.28 2.66
C MET A 118 7.25 -6.54 3.12
N PRO A 119 6.71 -7.77 3.02
CA PRO A 119 5.30 -8.06 3.30
C PRO A 119 4.99 -8.10 4.80
N ILE A 120 5.08 -6.95 5.45
CA ILE A 120 4.66 -6.70 6.83
C ILE A 120 3.65 -5.56 6.79
N LEU A 121 2.42 -5.83 7.25
CA LEU A 121 1.32 -4.87 7.32
C LEU A 121 0.93 -4.59 8.78
N GLY A 122 1.22 -3.40 9.25
CA GLY A 122 0.64 -2.91 10.50
C GLY A 122 -0.77 -2.38 10.27
N VAL A 123 -1.67 -2.68 11.19
CA VAL A 123 -3.04 -2.20 11.19
C VAL A 123 -3.23 -1.19 12.31
N VAL A 124 -3.62 0.01 11.94
CA VAL A 124 -3.90 1.10 12.86
C VAL A 124 -5.41 1.25 13.00
N ARG A 125 -5.91 1.15 14.23
CA ARG A 125 -7.34 1.29 14.51
C ARG A 125 -7.70 2.75 14.73
N ALA A 126 -8.51 3.31 13.85
CA ALA A 126 -9.05 4.65 13.96
C ALA A 126 -10.45 4.62 14.61
N LYS A 127 -10.78 5.60 15.45
CA LYS A 127 -12.09 5.66 16.12
C LYS A 127 -13.26 5.85 15.14
N ASP A 128 -13.04 6.66 14.10
CA ASP A 128 -14.01 6.98 13.05
C ASP A 128 -13.28 7.32 11.74
N PHE A 129 -14.04 7.69 10.70
CA PHE A 129 -13.47 7.99 9.39
C PHE A 129 -12.57 9.25 9.41
N ASP A 130 -12.92 10.25 10.17
CA ASP A 130 -12.16 11.50 10.25
C ASP A 130 -10.79 11.27 10.91
N ASP A 131 -10.77 10.53 12.00
CA ASP A 131 -9.55 10.08 12.64
C ASP A 131 -8.71 9.18 11.69
N ALA A 132 -9.37 8.33 10.91
CA ALA A 132 -8.65 7.51 9.91
C ALA A 132 -7.95 8.37 8.86
N VAL A 133 -8.60 9.42 8.38
CA VAL A 133 -8.00 10.38 7.44
C VAL A 133 -6.80 11.09 8.08
N GLU A 134 -6.91 11.58 9.31
CA GLU A 134 -5.82 12.25 10.02
C GLU A 134 -4.61 11.33 10.21
N GLN A 135 -4.85 10.08 10.61
CA GLN A 135 -3.80 9.09 10.81
C GLN A 135 -3.11 8.71 9.49
N ALA A 136 -3.87 8.52 8.41
CA ALA A 136 -3.32 8.21 7.09
C ALA A 136 -2.48 9.38 6.53
N VAL A 137 -2.93 10.62 6.69
CA VAL A 137 -2.15 11.81 6.31
C VAL A 137 -0.86 11.92 7.10
N TRP A 138 -0.89 11.58 8.39
CA TRP A 138 0.32 11.55 9.22
C TRP A 138 1.31 10.47 8.74
N LEU A 139 0.82 9.27 8.40
CA LEU A 139 1.64 8.13 7.93
C LEU A 139 2.22 8.36 6.54
N GLU A 140 1.59 9.19 5.72
CA GLU A 140 2.08 9.53 4.37
C GLU A 140 3.33 10.43 4.41
N HIS A 141 3.64 11.03 5.56
CA HIS A 141 4.84 11.85 5.83
C HIS A 141 5.05 13.05 4.90
N GLY A 142 4.04 13.47 4.13
CA GLY A 142 4.14 14.57 3.17
C GLY A 142 4.86 14.21 1.86
N ASN A 143 5.11 12.92 1.62
CA ASN A 143 5.69 12.42 0.37
C ASN A 143 4.76 12.62 -0.82
N ARG A 144 3.44 12.55 -0.61
CA ARG A 144 2.37 12.70 -1.60
C ARG A 144 2.56 11.77 -2.81
N HIS A 145 2.99 10.55 -2.52
CA HIS A 145 3.33 9.57 -3.54
C HIS A 145 2.12 8.75 -3.97
N SER A 146 1.65 7.87 -3.10
CA SER A 146 0.54 6.96 -3.40
C SER A 146 -0.30 6.67 -2.16
N ALA A 147 -1.61 6.51 -2.37
CA ALA A 147 -2.55 6.16 -1.33
C ALA A 147 -3.66 5.27 -1.88
N HIS A 148 -4.34 4.55 -0.99
CA HIS A 148 -5.42 3.64 -1.33
C HIS A 148 -6.63 3.91 -0.45
N ILE A 149 -7.83 3.65 -0.96
CA ILE A 149 -9.05 3.70 -0.18
C ILE A 149 -10.02 2.58 -0.60
N HIS A 150 -10.52 1.87 0.39
CA HIS A 150 -11.61 0.91 0.22
C HIS A 150 -12.89 1.50 0.82
N SER A 151 -13.73 2.05 -0.02
CA SER A 151 -15.01 2.66 0.39
C SER A 151 -16.00 2.68 -0.78
N LYS A 152 -17.30 2.67 -0.45
CA LYS A 152 -18.41 2.94 -1.38
C LYS A 152 -19.05 4.31 -1.14
N ASN A 153 -18.69 4.99 -0.04
CA ASN A 153 -19.18 6.31 0.27
C ASN A 153 -18.38 7.37 -0.51
N ILE A 154 -19.04 8.02 -1.47
CA ILE A 154 -18.39 9.00 -2.35
C ILE A 154 -17.91 10.25 -1.60
N ASP A 155 -18.61 10.66 -0.54
CA ASP A 155 -18.21 11.81 0.27
C ASP A 155 -16.93 11.50 1.06
N ASN A 156 -16.83 10.30 1.62
CA ASN A 156 -15.63 9.82 2.29
C ASN A 156 -14.44 9.72 1.32
N ILE A 157 -14.67 9.17 0.12
CA ILE A 157 -13.63 9.08 -0.92
C ILE A 157 -13.15 10.48 -1.29
N THR A 158 -14.07 11.42 -1.51
CA THR A 158 -13.77 12.81 -1.85
C THR A 158 -12.98 13.51 -0.74
N LYS A 159 -13.41 13.33 0.52
CA LYS A 159 -12.73 13.92 1.68
C LYS A 159 -11.30 13.40 1.81
N TYR A 160 -11.13 12.07 1.72
CA TYR A 160 -9.82 11.44 1.78
C TYR A 160 -8.91 11.89 0.65
N ALA A 161 -9.38 11.85 -0.61
CA ALA A 161 -8.62 12.25 -1.78
C ALA A 161 -8.06 13.67 -1.67
N LYS A 162 -8.88 14.62 -1.15
CA LYS A 162 -8.46 16.01 -0.93
C LYS A 162 -7.43 16.13 0.20
N ALA A 163 -7.56 15.34 1.25
CA ALA A 163 -6.68 15.42 2.41
C ALA A 163 -5.32 14.79 2.14
N ILE A 164 -5.29 13.61 1.51
CA ILE A 164 -4.06 12.86 1.27
C ILE A 164 -3.23 13.45 0.12
N ASP A 165 -3.86 14.01 -0.91
CA ASP A 165 -3.27 14.75 -2.03
C ASP A 165 -2.05 14.05 -2.66
N THR A 166 -2.15 12.76 -2.91
CA THR A 166 -1.10 11.95 -3.52
C THR A 166 -1.15 11.97 -5.04
N ALA A 167 -0.03 11.72 -5.70
CA ALA A 167 0.07 11.62 -7.16
C ALA A 167 -0.73 10.43 -7.69
N ILE A 168 -0.83 9.35 -6.92
CA ILE A 168 -1.61 8.15 -7.24
C ILE A 168 -2.60 7.89 -6.12
N LEU A 169 -3.87 7.72 -6.48
CA LEU A 169 -4.94 7.30 -5.56
C LEU A 169 -5.67 6.11 -6.15
N VAL A 170 -5.60 4.96 -5.49
CA VAL A 170 -6.30 3.73 -5.90
C VAL A 170 -7.55 3.54 -5.06
N LYS A 171 -8.67 3.24 -5.71
CA LYS A 171 -9.95 3.01 -5.05
C LYS A 171 -10.44 1.58 -5.27
N ASN A 172 -10.71 0.84 -4.18
CA ASN A 172 -11.36 -0.48 -4.20
C ASN A 172 -10.64 -1.51 -5.09
N ALA A 173 -9.32 -1.48 -5.10
CA ALA A 173 -8.47 -2.40 -5.84
C ALA A 173 -7.10 -2.51 -5.17
N PRO A 174 -6.32 -3.56 -5.46
CA PRO A 174 -4.93 -3.63 -5.02
C PRO A 174 -4.09 -2.53 -5.69
N SER A 175 -2.99 -2.16 -5.05
CA SER A 175 -2.09 -1.09 -5.51
C SER A 175 -1.65 -1.22 -6.97
N TYR A 176 -1.38 -2.44 -7.41
CA TYR A 176 -0.94 -2.71 -8.79
C TYR A 176 -2.02 -2.43 -9.87
N ALA A 177 -3.26 -2.16 -9.47
CA ALA A 177 -4.27 -1.64 -10.40
C ALA A 177 -3.85 -0.31 -11.02
N ALA A 178 -3.08 0.51 -10.29
CA ALA A 178 -2.47 1.72 -10.82
C ALA A 178 -1.45 1.43 -11.94
N LEU A 179 -0.85 0.25 -11.95
CA LEU A 179 0.08 -0.20 -12.99
C LEU A 179 -0.62 -0.90 -14.18
N GLY A 180 -1.94 -0.80 -14.27
CA GLY A 180 -2.73 -1.42 -15.35
C GLY A 180 -3.18 -2.85 -15.10
N PHE A 181 -2.89 -3.44 -13.93
CA PHE A 181 -3.35 -4.77 -13.54
C PHE A 181 -4.74 -4.70 -12.90
N GLY A 182 -5.76 -4.94 -13.68
CA GLY A 182 -7.15 -4.89 -13.20
C GLY A 182 -7.68 -3.47 -12.90
N GLY A 183 -7.01 -2.44 -13.41
CA GLY A 183 -7.36 -1.04 -13.28
C GLY A 183 -7.00 -0.24 -14.54
N GLU A 184 -7.28 1.06 -14.52
CA GLU A 184 -7.10 1.96 -15.66
C GLU A 184 -5.71 2.64 -15.71
N GLY A 185 -4.75 2.16 -14.92
CA GLY A 185 -3.38 2.68 -14.93
C GLY A 185 -2.60 2.30 -16.19
N TYR A 186 -1.51 3.01 -16.45
CA TYR A 186 -0.56 2.61 -17.50
C TYR A 186 0.27 1.41 -17.07
N CYS A 187 0.55 0.49 -17.99
CA CYS A 187 1.49 -0.60 -17.77
C CYS A 187 2.93 -0.09 -17.71
N THR A 188 3.30 0.51 -16.59
CA THR A 188 4.62 1.11 -16.38
C THR A 188 5.04 1.00 -14.93
N PHE A 189 6.36 0.91 -14.70
CA PHE A 189 6.97 1.06 -13.38
C PHE A 189 7.72 2.40 -13.22
N THR A 190 7.61 3.29 -14.20
CA THR A 190 8.14 4.64 -14.10
C THR A 190 7.06 5.54 -13.50
N ILE A 191 7.21 5.83 -12.22
CA ILE A 191 6.24 6.56 -11.40
C ILE A 191 6.84 7.91 -11.07
N ALA A 192 6.12 8.99 -11.45
CA ALA A 192 6.48 10.34 -11.06
C ALA A 192 5.92 10.65 -9.66
N SER A 193 6.64 11.48 -8.91
CA SER A 193 6.14 12.04 -7.67
C SER A 193 5.22 13.25 -7.96
N ARG A 194 4.81 13.91 -6.91
CA ARG A 194 3.84 15.01 -6.79
C ARG A 194 3.86 16.11 -7.88
N THR A 195 4.96 16.33 -8.58
CA THR A 195 5.10 17.42 -9.57
C THR A 195 4.87 16.99 -11.02
N GLY A 196 4.55 15.73 -11.27
CA GLY A 196 4.34 15.17 -12.61
C GLY A 196 3.11 14.29 -12.69
N GLU A 197 2.95 13.56 -13.77
CA GLU A 197 1.98 12.46 -13.83
C GLU A 197 2.38 11.40 -12.81
N GLY A 198 1.41 10.87 -12.05
CA GLY A 198 1.63 9.79 -11.11
C GLY A 198 2.19 8.55 -11.79
N LEU A 199 1.67 8.23 -13.00
CA LEU A 199 2.16 7.15 -13.85
C LEU A 199 2.55 7.73 -15.21
N THR A 200 3.68 7.26 -15.75
CA THR A 200 4.22 7.78 -16.99
C THR A 200 4.02 6.82 -18.16
N SER A 201 4.04 7.37 -19.36
CA SER A 201 4.08 6.62 -20.62
C SER A 201 5.21 7.16 -21.51
N ALA A 202 5.44 6.54 -22.65
CA ALA A 202 6.46 7.02 -23.59
C ALA A 202 6.26 8.50 -23.97
N SER A 203 5.01 8.95 -24.10
CA SER A 203 4.69 10.34 -24.43
C SER A 203 5.11 11.34 -23.34
N THR A 204 5.18 10.94 -22.08
CA THR A 204 5.61 11.79 -20.95
C THR A 204 7.06 12.25 -21.11
N PHE A 205 7.89 11.45 -21.77
CA PHE A 205 9.32 11.74 -21.99
C PHE A 205 9.60 12.39 -23.32
N THR A 206 8.55 12.76 -24.08
CA THR A 206 8.69 13.40 -25.40
C THR A 206 8.50 14.92 -25.30
N LYS A 207 9.17 15.63 -26.17
CA LYS A 207 9.01 17.07 -26.31
C LYS A 207 7.88 17.39 -27.31
N ARG A 208 6.87 18.11 -26.85
CA ARG A 208 5.87 18.70 -27.76
C ARG A 208 6.52 19.82 -28.57
N ARG A 209 6.32 19.78 -29.90
CA ARG A 209 6.77 20.82 -30.81
C ARG A 209 5.58 21.32 -31.64
N ARG A 210 5.41 22.63 -31.67
CA ARG A 210 4.45 23.27 -32.58
C ARG A 210 5.23 23.73 -33.82
N CYS A 211 4.75 23.34 -34.99
CA CYS A 211 5.24 23.83 -36.26
C CYS A 211 4.14 24.69 -36.92
N VAL A 212 4.47 25.93 -37.25
CA VAL A 212 3.59 26.85 -37.99
C VAL A 212 4.21 27.07 -39.33
N MET A 213 3.46 26.81 -40.39
CA MET A 213 3.92 26.93 -41.77
C MET A 213 3.18 28.09 -42.45
N ALA A 214 3.93 29.01 -43.06
CA ALA A 214 3.40 30.08 -43.90
C ALA A 214 3.45 29.72 -45.40
N ASP A 215 4.54 29.08 -45.81
CA ASP A 215 4.74 28.57 -47.15
C ASP A 215 4.99 27.07 -47.16
N SER A 216 5.46 26.49 -48.26
CA SER A 216 5.75 25.07 -48.32
C SER A 216 6.89 24.68 -47.41
N LEU A 217 6.61 23.76 -46.47
CA LEU A 217 7.59 23.15 -45.61
C LEU A 217 7.43 21.64 -45.60
N CYS A 218 8.49 20.93 -45.93
CA CYS A 218 8.54 19.47 -45.86
C CYS A 218 9.49 19.08 -44.72
N ILE A 219 8.95 18.42 -43.68
CA ILE A 219 9.72 17.84 -42.56
C ILE A 219 9.64 16.31 -42.73
N ARG A 220 10.77 15.68 -43.02
CA ARG A 220 10.91 14.23 -43.11
C ARG A 220 11.70 13.66 -41.97
#